data_83da4d3869a8a7b645cd03e29bc7cdd2
#
_entry.id   83da4d3869a8a7b645cd03e29bc7cdd2
#
_cell.length_a   1.000
_cell.length_b   1.000
_cell.length_c   1.000
_cell.angle_alpha   90.00
_cell.angle_beta   90.00
_cell.angle_gamma   90.00
#
_symmetry.space_group_name_H-M   'P 1'
#
loop_
_entity.id
_entity.type
_entity.pdbx_description
1 polymer ?
#
loop_
_entity_poly.entity_id
_entity_poly.type
_entity_poly.pdbx_seq_one_letter_code
_entity_poly.pdbx_strand_id
1 'polypeptide(L)'
;EAGPHKIIANNVVEFKAITGLDHHIFGLTENIHYPNFRFEKSLAEELKGSTVEDVADRHVEEINNVFYMSEVVAEDGAELKPEDKKNAEKRRELRRKFVYSCGQLFDILGGEVPEKLTAEQKKNVKLALDKLNHKHITVDDIVATVSLNLDLNYGIGTVDNIDHLGNRRVRSVGELLQNQFRIGISRLERVIKERMSTQDPKDVSPTGLVNVRPVSSAIKEFFGSSQLSQFMDQTNPIAELTHKRKLSALGPGGLNRERATFEVRDVHYTHYGRMCPIETPEGQNIGLITSLSAYAKVNEYGFIESAYRRVDKETGKVTDIVDYLTADEEDAFVIAQANEPLDEEGRFLNARVACRRRDEITELPKEEIDYVDVSPKQLVSVATALIPFLENCDTNRALMGSNMQRQAVPLLKPETPIVGTGIEAKIAYDSGVLVIAKEAGTVKYVSGSEIIVTEDDGTALGSDRVYNLKKFTRSNQGTCLNQHPIVSTGDKVKKGDILADGPATCDGELALGRNILIGFMTWEGYNYEDAILLSEKLVQNDLFTSIHIEEHEIECRETRLGDEEITRDIPNVGDDALKDLDEEGDRKSVV
;
A
#
# COMPACT_ATOMS: atom_id res chain seq x y z
N GLU A 1 12.52 9.16 16.20
CA GLU A 1 13.55 8.14 15.94
C GLU A 1 13.75 8.01 14.44
N ALA A 2 14.87 8.52 13.95
CA ALA A 2 15.26 8.25 12.59
C ALA A 2 15.51 6.74 12.45
N GLY A 3 14.64 6.04 11.72
CA GLY A 3 14.92 4.66 11.37
C GLY A 3 16.22 4.55 10.58
N PRO A 4 16.80 3.36 10.44
CA PRO A 4 18.05 3.14 9.71
C PRO A 4 18.04 3.75 8.29
N HIS A 5 16.88 3.97 7.71
CA HIS A 5 16.73 4.60 6.40
C HIS A 5 16.95 6.12 6.39
N LYS A 6 16.63 6.83 7.48
CA LYS A 6 16.86 8.28 7.56
C LYS A 6 18.35 8.59 7.59
N ILE A 7 19.12 7.80 8.34
CA ILE A 7 20.59 7.87 8.34
C ILE A 7 21.13 7.54 6.94
N ILE A 8 20.49 6.62 6.24
CA ILE A 8 20.85 6.23 4.87
C ILE A 8 20.60 7.35 3.86
N ALA A 9 19.50 8.09 3.97
CA ALA A 9 19.19 9.18 3.06
C ALA A 9 20.14 10.39 3.23
N ASN A 10 20.54 10.68 4.44
CA ASN A 10 21.36 11.85 4.75
C ASN A 10 22.88 11.64 4.57
N ASN A 11 23.34 10.46 4.19
CA ASN A 11 24.77 10.14 4.12
C ASN A 11 25.54 10.89 3.03
N VAL A 12 24.87 11.53 2.11
CA VAL A 12 25.52 12.36 1.11
C VAL A 12 26.01 13.65 1.74
N VAL A 13 25.22 14.25 2.59
CA VAL A 13 25.59 15.45 3.37
C VAL A 13 26.66 15.07 4.38
N GLU A 14 26.53 13.90 4.99
CA GLU A 14 27.49 13.31 5.91
C GLU A 14 28.86 13.04 5.28
N PHE A 15 28.91 12.71 4.00
CA PHE A 15 30.18 12.47 3.31
C PHE A 15 31.10 13.69 3.37
N LYS A 16 30.62 14.89 3.11
CA LYS A 16 31.38 16.14 3.23
C LYS A 16 31.83 16.38 4.67
N ALA A 17 30.94 16.13 5.63
CA ALA A 17 31.21 16.31 7.03
C ALA A 17 32.33 15.37 7.56
N ILE A 18 32.30 14.09 7.14
CA ILE A 18 33.28 13.08 7.56
C ILE A 18 34.63 13.27 6.87
N THR A 19 34.63 13.55 5.60
CA THR A 19 35.86 13.55 4.77
C THR A 19 36.48 14.93 4.63
N GLY A 20 35.72 15.99 4.93
CA GLY A 20 36.14 17.38 4.62
C GLY A 20 36.16 17.67 3.11
N LEU A 21 35.87 16.69 2.27
CA LEU A 21 35.83 16.84 0.83
C LEU A 21 34.46 17.36 0.41
N ASP A 22 34.45 18.19 -0.62
CA ASP A 22 33.19 18.65 -1.17
C ASP A 22 32.50 17.46 -1.90
N HIS A 23 31.24 17.21 -1.53
CA HIS A 23 30.46 16.17 -2.18
C HIS A 23 30.29 16.40 -3.69
N HIS A 24 30.40 17.64 -4.16
CA HIS A 24 30.41 18.01 -5.57
C HIS A 24 31.58 17.39 -6.35
N ILE A 25 32.71 17.11 -5.67
CA ILE A 25 33.85 16.41 -6.30
C ILE A 25 33.43 15.04 -6.87
N PHE A 26 32.43 14.42 -6.26
CA PHE A 26 31.91 13.13 -6.69
C PHE A 26 30.52 13.24 -7.36
N GLY A 27 30.11 14.43 -7.78
CA GLY A 27 28.82 14.67 -8.39
C GLY A 27 27.61 14.41 -7.48
N LEU A 28 27.82 14.52 -6.17
CA LEU A 28 26.79 14.24 -5.19
C LEU A 28 26.04 15.49 -4.84
N THR A 29 24.75 15.44 -4.93
CA THR A 29 23.83 16.47 -4.48
C THR A 29 23.01 15.97 -3.30
N GLU A 30 22.36 16.88 -2.58
CA GLU A 30 21.53 16.57 -1.44
C GLU A 30 20.38 15.59 -1.79
N ASN A 31 19.92 15.63 -3.04
CA ASN A 31 18.80 14.81 -3.55
C ASN A 31 19.27 13.61 -4.38
N ILE A 32 20.39 13.02 -4.04
CA ILE A 32 20.87 11.88 -4.80
C ILE A 32 20.03 10.63 -4.53
N HIS A 33 19.36 10.15 -5.56
CA HIS A 33 18.65 8.89 -5.58
C HIS A 33 19.48 7.80 -6.25
N TYR A 34 19.31 6.62 -5.81
CA TYR A 34 20.22 5.50 -5.97
C TYR A 34 20.10 4.79 -7.32
N PRO A 35 21.11 4.81 -8.18
CA PRO A 35 21.06 4.11 -9.44
C PRO A 35 21.20 2.60 -9.30
N ASN A 36 20.83 1.95 -10.34
CA ASN A 36 21.09 0.56 -10.57
C ASN A 36 22.53 0.37 -11.08
N PHE A 37 23.43 0.11 -10.19
CA PHE A 37 24.84 0.18 -10.50
C PHE A 37 25.60 -1.06 -10.02
N ARG A 38 26.31 -1.71 -10.93
CA ARG A 38 27.35 -2.67 -10.59
C ARG A 38 28.68 -1.96 -10.58
N PHE A 39 29.10 -1.63 -9.40
CA PHE A 39 30.28 -0.85 -9.13
C PHE A 39 31.54 -1.34 -9.87
N GLU A 40 31.79 -2.64 -9.82
CA GLU A 40 33.02 -3.22 -10.33
C GLU A 40 33.24 -3.03 -11.84
N LYS A 41 32.16 -2.99 -12.60
CA LYS A 41 32.21 -2.91 -14.05
C LYS A 41 31.99 -1.50 -14.59
N SER A 42 30.90 -0.86 -14.12
CA SER A 42 30.54 0.47 -14.61
C SER A 42 31.55 1.53 -14.18
N LEU A 43 32.04 1.46 -12.94
CA LEU A 43 33.05 2.42 -12.49
C LEU A 43 34.38 2.24 -13.25
N ALA A 44 34.81 1.01 -13.48
CA ALA A 44 36.05 0.75 -14.23
C ALA A 44 35.95 1.21 -15.69
N GLU A 45 34.77 1.17 -16.30
CA GLU A 45 34.56 1.67 -17.67
C GLU A 45 34.53 3.21 -17.70
N GLU A 46 33.83 3.84 -16.79
CA GLU A 46 33.68 5.30 -16.72
C GLU A 46 34.94 6.04 -16.28
N LEU A 47 35.71 5.44 -15.37
CA LEU A 47 36.90 6.04 -14.82
C LEU A 47 38.18 5.60 -15.57
N LYS A 48 38.02 4.93 -16.68
CA LYS A 48 39.16 4.41 -17.45
C LYS A 48 40.11 5.50 -17.89
N GLY A 49 41.35 5.46 -17.38
CA GLY A 49 42.40 6.40 -17.71
C GLY A 49 42.17 7.80 -17.11
N SER A 50 41.37 7.94 -16.07
CA SER A 50 41.04 9.20 -15.41
C SER A 50 41.59 9.25 -13.99
N THR A 51 41.93 10.47 -13.52
CA THR A 51 42.26 10.74 -12.12
C THR A 51 40.99 11.15 -11.34
N VAL A 52 41.12 11.26 -10.00
CA VAL A 52 40.00 11.75 -9.16
C VAL A 52 39.53 13.13 -9.58
N GLU A 53 40.49 14.03 -9.83
CA GLU A 53 40.21 15.40 -10.27
C GLU A 53 39.55 15.41 -11.64
N ASP A 54 40.01 14.60 -12.59
CA ASP A 54 39.41 14.49 -13.92
C ASP A 54 37.96 13.98 -13.86
N VAL A 55 37.65 13.09 -12.95
CA VAL A 55 36.29 12.60 -12.73
C VAL A 55 35.44 13.67 -12.07
N ALA A 56 35.98 14.36 -11.09
CA ALA A 56 35.29 15.45 -10.42
C ALA A 56 34.93 16.58 -11.41
N ASP A 57 35.91 17.03 -12.20
CA ASP A 57 35.71 18.17 -13.12
C ASP A 57 34.79 17.83 -14.30
N ARG A 58 34.86 16.60 -14.83
CA ARG A 58 34.03 16.17 -15.97
C ARG A 58 32.62 15.81 -15.57
N HIS A 59 32.40 15.36 -14.38
CA HIS A 59 31.19 14.61 -14.03
C HIS A 59 30.43 15.11 -12.81
N VAL A 60 30.62 16.36 -12.38
CA VAL A 60 29.80 16.92 -11.29
C VAL A 60 28.32 16.73 -11.60
N GLU A 61 27.88 16.96 -12.84
CA GLU A 61 26.53 16.71 -13.28
C GLU A 61 26.33 15.28 -13.81
N GLU A 62 27.31 14.74 -14.52
CA GLU A 62 27.19 13.44 -15.17
C GLU A 62 27.42 12.24 -14.23
N ILE A 63 28.16 12.39 -13.14
CA ILE A 63 28.22 11.34 -12.12
C ILE A 63 26.83 11.04 -11.56
N ASN A 64 25.98 12.05 -11.40
CA ASN A 64 24.59 11.82 -11.10
C ASN A 64 23.90 11.01 -12.20
N ASN A 65 24.13 11.34 -13.47
CA ASN A 65 23.54 10.63 -14.60
C ASN A 65 24.08 9.20 -14.72
N VAL A 66 25.38 8.99 -14.49
CA VAL A 66 25.97 7.64 -14.43
C VAL A 66 25.30 6.81 -13.33
N PHE A 67 25.03 7.42 -12.20
CA PHE A 67 24.30 6.78 -11.12
C PHE A 67 22.87 6.45 -11.50
N TYR A 68 22.23 7.31 -12.28
CA TYR A 68 20.85 7.12 -12.72
C TYR A 68 20.73 6.20 -13.92
N MET A 69 21.66 6.28 -14.85
CA MET A 69 21.62 5.59 -16.12
C MET A 69 22.32 4.24 -16.10
N SER A 70 23.18 3.96 -15.11
CA SER A 70 23.85 2.67 -15.08
C SER A 70 22.83 1.55 -14.92
N GLU A 71 22.48 0.97 -16.03
CA GLU A 71 21.80 -0.31 -16.03
C GLU A 71 22.70 -1.33 -15.34
N VAL A 72 22.08 -2.19 -14.54
CA VAL A 72 22.81 -3.29 -13.93
C VAL A 72 23.18 -4.23 -15.05
N VAL A 73 24.43 -4.19 -15.43
CA VAL A 73 25.01 -5.07 -16.44
C VAL A 73 25.47 -6.34 -15.75
N ALA A 74 25.16 -7.49 -16.32
CA ALA A 74 25.66 -8.78 -15.81
C ALA A 74 27.19 -8.83 -15.85
N GLU A 75 27.80 -9.69 -15.03
CA GLU A 75 29.27 -9.81 -14.95
C GLU A 75 29.95 -10.06 -16.28
N ASP A 76 29.25 -10.69 -17.19
CA ASP A 76 29.67 -10.96 -18.58
C ASP A 76 29.36 -9.83 -19.57
N GLY A 77 28.77 -8.74 -19.12
CA GLY A 77 28.38 -7.58 -19.94
C GLY A 77 27.02 -7.68 -20.60
N ALA A 78 26.25 -8.73 -20.34
CA ALA A 78 24.89 -8.83 -20.82
C ALA A 78 23.93 -7.94 -19.99
N GLU A 79 22.91 -7.35 -20.62
CA GLU A 79 21.83 -6.67 -19.91
C GLU A 79 21.11 -7.63 -18.97
N LEU A 80 20.84 -7.17 -17.75
CA LEU A 80 20.06 -7.95 -16.80
C LEU A 80 18.62 -8.10 -17.28
N LYS A 81 18.08 -9.30 -17.07
CA LYS A 81 16.68 -9.60 -17.39
C LYS A 81 15.72 -8.71 -16.58
N PRO A 82 14.50 -8.48 -17.09
CA PRO A 82 13.50 -7.66 -16.41
C PRO A 82 13.18 -8.08 -14.97
N GLU A 83 13.40 -9.35 -14.62
CA GLU A 83 13.21 -9.89 -13.26
C GLU A 83 14.26 -9.36 -12.27
N ASP A 84 15.46 -9.05 -12.75
CA ASP A 84 16.52 -8.43 -11.95
C ASP A 84 16.31 -6.93 -11.78
N LYS A 85 15.44 -6.33 -12.60
CA LYS A 85 14.96 -4.95 -12.42
C LYS A 85 14.09 -4.80 -11.15
N LYS A 86 13.59 -5.88 -10.56
CA LYS A 86 12.98 -5.88 -9.22
C LYS A 86 13.93 -5.54 -8.08
N ASN A 87 15.22 -5.50 -8.36
CA ASN A 87 16.22 -5.08 -7.38
C ASN A 87 16.49 -3.56 -7.39
N ALA A 88 15.47 -2.74 -7.67
CA ALA A 88 15.58 -1.28 -7.58
C ALA A 88 16.08 -0.79 -6.20
N GLU A 89 15.90 -1.59 -5.21
CA GLU A 89 16.28 -1.36 -3.81
C GLU A 89 17.74 -1.63 -3.52
N LYS A 90 18.28 -2.70 -4.07
CA LYS A 90 19.72 -2.88 -4.10
C LYS A 90 20.39 -1.73 -4.83
N ARG A 91 19.70 -1.07 -5.74
CA ARG A 91 20.17 0.10 -6.45
C ARG A 91 20.38 1.29 -5.53
N ARG A 92 19.40 1.59 -4.67
CA ARG A 92 19.49 2.69 -3.68
C ARG A 92 20.63 2.46 -2.71
N GLU A 93 20.75 1.24 -2.23
CA GLU A 93 21.83 0.84 -1.34
C GLU A 93 23.20 0.88 -2.01
N LEU A 94 23.28 0.48 -3.28
CA LEU A 94 24.49 0.50 -4.06
C LEU A 94 25.00 1.92 -4.37
N ARG A 95 24.11 2.86 -4.62
CA ARG A 95 24.49 4.24 -4.92
C ARG A 95 25.22 4.90 -3.76
N ARG A 96 24.67 4.74 -2.59
CA ARG A 96 25.28 5.26 -1.35
C ARG A 96 26.66 4.68 -1.14
N LYS A 97 26.81 3.38 -1.35
CA LYS A 97 28.10 2.70 -1.33
C LYS A 97 29.06 3.24 -2.37
N PHE A 98 28.56 3.60 -3.53
CA PHE A 98 29.37 4.13 -4.61
C PHE A 98 30.01 5.46 -4.25
N VAL A 99 29.23 6.39 -3.72
CA VAL A 99 29.71 7.74 -3.36
C VAL A 99 30.92 7.69 -2.43
N TYR A 100 30.75 6.96 -1.34
CA TYR A 100 31.84 6.81 -0.37
C TYR A 100 32.98 5.99 -0.95
N SER A 101 32.67 5.01 -1.79
CA SER A 101 33.66 4.13 -2.41
C SER A 101 34.47 4.80 -3.49
N CYS A 102 34.01 5.91 -4.09
CA CYS A 102 34.83 6.64 -5.07
C CYS A 102 36.15 7.11 -4.44
N GLY A 103 36.09 7.82 -3.30
CA GLY A 103 37.31 8.24 -2.61
C GLY A 103 38.20 7.06 -2.19
N GLN A 104 37.62 6.05 -1.54
CA GLN A 104 38.34 4.85 -1.15
C GLN A 104 38.87 4.06 -2.33
N LEU A 105 38.13 4.01 -3.44
CA LEU A 105 38.59 3.33 -4.66
C LEU A 105 39.81 4.01 -5.25
N PHE A 106 39.83 5.34 -5.36
CA PHE A 106 40.99 6.08 -5.85
C PHE A 106 42.20 5.91 -4.94
N ASP A 107 42.00 5.89 -3.62
CA ASP A 107 43.05 5.58 -2.66
C ASP A 107 43.60 4.18 -2.84
N ILE A 108 42.74 3.18 -3.04
CA ILE A 108 43.12 1.79 -3.29
C ILE A 108 43.86 1.62 -4.65
N LEU A 109 43.45 2.39 -5.65
CA LEU A 109 44.01 2.35 -7.00
C LEU A 109 45.26 3.25 -7.18
N GLY A 110 45.63 4.01 -6.16
CA GLY A 110 46.78 4.89 -6.18
C GLY A 110 46.57 6.19 -6.96
N GLY A 111 45.34 6.67 -7.06
CA GLY A 111 44.98 7.92 -7.73
C GLY A 111 44.64 7.82 -9.20
N GLU A 112 44.80 6.64 -9.81
CA GLU A 112 44.44 6.38 -11.21
C GLU A 112 43.65 5.08 -11.34
N VAL A 113 42.70 5.05 -12.27
CA VAL A 113 41.90 3.85 -12.54
C VAL A 113 42.52 3.10 -13.71
N PRO A 114 43.06 1.90 -13.52
CA PRO A 114 43.66 1.10 -14.59
C PRO A 114 42.57 0.53 -15.53
N GLU A 115 42.95 0.24 -16.77
CA GLU A 115 42.03 -0.37 -17.75
C GLU A 115 41.39 -1.69 -17.27
N LYS A 116 42.10 -2.46 -16.45
CA LYS A 116 41.59 -3.70 -15.85
C LYS A 116 42.02 -3.78 -14.39
N LEU A 117 41.05 -3.96 -13.51
CA LEU A 117 41.30 -4.20 -12.09
C LEU A 117 41.96 -5.57 -11.89
N THR A 118 43.03 -5.61 -11.11
CA THR A 118 43.66 -6.87 -10.69
C THR A 118 42.75 -7.62 -9.71
N ALA A 119 43.01 -8.91 -9.51
CA ALA A 119 42.21 -9.72 -8.56
C ALA A 119 42.30 -9.19 -7.11
N GLU A 120 43.44 -8.62 -6.72
CA GLU A 120 43.66 -8.04 -5.41
C GLU A 120 42.93 -6.71 -5.26
N GLN A 121 42.93 -5.85 -6.26
CA GLN A 121 42.17 -4.62 -6.31
C GLN A 121 40.67 -4.88 -6.25
N LYS A 122 40.16 -5.86 -7.01
CA LYS A 122 38.76 -6.29 -6.94
C LYS A 122 38.37 -6.76 -5.55
N LYS A 123 39.24 -7.48 -4.86
CA LYS A 123 39.02 -7.95 -3.49
C LYS A 123 38.95 -6.76 -2.52
N ASN A 124 39.84 -5.80 -2.67
CA ASN A 124 39.87 -4.61 -1.80
C ASN A 124 38.68 -3.70 -2.04
N VAL A 125 38.26 -3.51 -3.29
CA VAL A 125 37.02 -2.80 -3.65
C VAL A 125 35.79 -3.48 -3.04
N LYS A 126 35.74 -4.80 -3.12
CA LYS A 126 34.65 -5.57 -2.51
C LYS A 126 34.61 -5.42 -0.99
N LEU A 127 35.78 -5.48 -0.32
CA LEU A 127 35.89 -5.25 1.12
C LEU A 127 35.47 -3.84 1.51
N ALA A 128 35.80 -2.82 0.69
CA ALA A 128 35.37 -1.45 0.92
C ALA A 128 33.84 -1.32 0.80
N LEU A 129 33.25 -1.94 -0.24
CA LEU A 129 31.80 -2.00 -0.42
C LEU A 129 31.09 -2.70 0.74
N ASP A 130 31.64 -3.81 1.23
CA ASP A 130 31.09 -4.55 2.36
C ASP A 130 31.12 -3.71 3.66
N LYS A 131 32.15 -2.88 3.85
CA LYS A 131 32.23 -1.95 4.99
C LYS A 131 31.14 -0.88 4.94
N LEU A 132 30.76 -0.42 3.76
CA LEU A 132 29.69 0.57 3.59
C LEU A 132 28.28 -0.02 3.78
N ASN A 133 28.20 -1.34 3.79
CA ASN A 133 26.94 -2.07 3.95
C ASN A 133 26.55 -2.28 5.42
N HIS A 134 26.99 -1.40 6.32
CA HIS A 134 26.65 -1.52 7.71
C HIS A 134 25.14 -1.34 7.92
N LYS A 135 24.53 -2.32 8.59
CA LYS A 135 23.12 -2.27 9.03
C LYS A 135 22.96 -1.57 10.38
N HIS A 136 24.04 -1.09 10.94
CA HIS A 136 24.12 -0.48 12.26
C HIS A 136 24.74 0.92 12.15
N ILE A 137 24.36 1.79 13.05
CA ILE A 137 24.96 3.12 13.20
C ILE A 137 26.44 2.96 13.58
N THR A 138 27.31 3.59 12.82
CA THR A 138 28.76 3.62 13.08
C THR A 138 29.14 4.90 13.81
N VAL A 139 30.38 4.97 14.32
CA VAL A 139 30.92 6.19 14.92
C VAL A 139 31.00 7.32 13.88
N ASP A 140 31.29 6.96 12.64
CA ASP A 140 31.37 7.91 11.53
C ASP A 140 30.01 8.55 11.24
N ASP A 141 28.91 7.77 11.31
CA ASP A 141 27.54 8.30 11.18
C ASP A 141 27.21 9.31 12.29
N ILE A 142 27.67 9.06 13.51
CA ILE A 142 27.47 9.97 14.64
C ILE A 142 28.23 11.29 14.43
N VAL A 143 29.51 11.20 14.03
CA VAL A 143 30.35 12.37 13.77
C VAL A 143 29.74 13.19 12.62
N ALA A 144 29.31 12.56 11.56
CA ALA A 144 28.66 13.20 10.42
C ALA A 144 27.37 13.94 10.83
N THR A 145 26.54 13.29 11.62
CA THR A 145 25.28 13.90 12.10
C THR A 145 25.56 15.14 12.97
N VAL A 146 26.54 15.07 13.84
CA VAL A 146 26.96 16.21 14.67
C VAL A 146 27.51 17.36 13.79
N SER A 147 28.35 17.04 12.81
CA SER A 147 28.90 18.00 11.86
C SER A 147 27.81 18.71 11.06
N LEU A 148 26.86 17.94 10.49
CA LEU A 148 25.71 18.49 9.79
C LEU A 148 24.89 19.45 10.69
N ASN A 149 24.65 19.04 11.92
CA ASN A 149 23.91 19.88 12.87
C ASN A 149 24.61 21.20 13.19
N LEU A 150 25.94 21.17 13.23
CA LEU A 150 26.74 22.38 13.38
C LEU A 150 26.68 23.25 12.12
N ASP A 151 26.79 22.65 10.95
CA ASP A 151 26.74 23.34 9.65
C ASP A 151 25.41 24.06 9.44
N LEU A 152 24.29 23.44 9.82
CA LEU A 152 22.94 24.04 9.76
C LEU A 152 22.86 25.35 10.59
N ASN A 153 23.57 25.46 11.71
CA ASN A 153 23.63 26.70 12.50
C ASN A 153 24.32 27.84 11.77
N TYR A 154 25.16 27.53 10.78
CA TYR A 154 25.84 28.50 9.94
C TYR A 154 25.15 28.74 8.59
N GLY A 155 23.96 28.17 8.40
CA GLY A 155 23.21 28.27 7.14
C GLY A 155 23.78 27.43 6.00
N ILE A 156 24.60 26.44 6.32
CA ILE A 156 25.14 25.48 5.35
C ILE A 156 24.24 24.23 5.36
N GLY A 157 23.63 23.92 4.21
CA GLY A 157 22.64 22.86 4.08
C GLY A 157 21.20 23.33 4.34
N THR A 158 20.26 22.43 4.19
CA THR A 158 18.82 22.67 4.40
C THR A 158 18.29 21.74 5.49
N VAL A 159 17.31 22.22 6.25
CA VAL A 159 16.61 21.40 7.23
C VAL A 159 15.61 20.51 6.51
N ASP A 160 15.67 19.21 6.79
CA ASP A 160 14.70 18.25 6.26
C ASP A 160 13.29 18.55 6.75
N ASN A 161 12.32 18.44 5.85
CA ASN A 161 10.92 18.52 6.20
C ASN A 161 10.45 17.17 6.76
N ILE A 162 10.01 17.16 8.01
CA ILE A 162 9.54 15.95 8.71
C ILE A 162 8.29 15.37 8.03
N ASP A 163 7.44 16.22 7.44
CA ASP A 163 6.18 15.81 6.82
C ASP A 163 6.34 15.36 5.38
N HIS A 164 7.51 15.53 4.80
CA HIS A 164 7.84 15.03 3.47
C HIS A 164 7.76 13.49 3.45
N LEU A 165 7.05 12.90 2.47
CA LEU A 165 6.88 11.43 2.39
C LEU A 165 8.16 10.66 2.03
N GLY A 166 9.21 11.33 1.63
CA GLY A 166 10.56 10.78 1.59
C GLY A 166 11.15 10.48 2.98
N ASN A 167 10.66 11.15 4.03
CA ASN A 167 11.07 10.99 5.41
C ASN A 167 10.06 10.22 6.27
N ARG A 168 8.82 10.06 5.80
CA ARG A 168 7.76 9.29 6.45
C ARG A 168 7.54 7.99 5.70
N ARG A 169 7.72 6.86 6.38
CA ARG A 169 7.52 5.54 5.80
C ARG A 169 6.36 4.80 6.46
N VAL A 170 5.77 3.90 5.72
CA VAL A 170 4.74 2.98 6.20
C VAL A 170 5.39 1.72 6.75
N ARG A 171 4.99 1.29 7.93
CA ARG A 171 5.33 -0.02 8.48
C ARG A 171 4.19 -0.98 8.16
N SER A 172 4.46 -1.91 7.26
CA SER A 172 3.50 -2.94 6.88
C SER A 172 3.33 -4.01 7.96
N VAL A 173 2.31 -4.84 7.83
CA VAL A 173 2.04 -5.95 8.77
C VAL A 173 3.22 -6.91 8.89
N GLY A 174 3.95 -7.15 7.80
CA GLY A 174 5.13 -8.02 7.81
C GLY A 174 6.23 -7.53 8.76
N GLU A 175 6.54 -6.23 8.75
CA GLU A 175 7.51 -5.63 9.68
C GLU A 175 7.02 -5.69 11.13
N LEU A 176 5.75 -5.40 11.37
CA LEU A 176 5.16 -5.47 12.71
C LEU A 176 5.20 -6.88 13.28
N LEU A 177 4.86 -7.89 12.47
CA LEU A 177 4.94 -9.30 12.84
C LEU A 177 6.39 -9.75 13.07
N GLN A 178 7.32 -9.32 12.22
CA GLN A 178 8.74 -9.60 12.40
C GLN A 178 9.25 -9.11 13.76
N ASN A 179 8.84 -7.91 14.17
CA ASN A 179 9.22 -7.36 15.47
C ASN A 179 8.65 -8.19 16.63
N GLN A 180 7.40 -8.62 16.55
CA GLN A 180 6.80 -9.49 17.57
C GLN A 180 7.44 -10.87 17.60
N PHE A 181 7.73 -11.44 16.45
CA PHE A 181 8.46 -12.70 16.35
C PHE A 181 9.85 -12.60 16.96
N ARG A 182 10.58 -11.51 16.71
CA ARG A 182 11.89 -11.23 17.32
C ARG A 182 11.81 -11.17 18.84
N ILE A 183 10.79 -10.50 19.40
CA ILE A 183 10.53 -10.45 20.84
C ILE A 183 10.28 -11.86 21.37
N GLY A 184 9.45 -12.65 20.69
CA GLY A 184 9.17 -14.05 21.03
C GLY A 184 10.42 -14.92 21.04
N ILE A 185 11.28 -14.80 20.03
CA ILE A 185 12.56 -15.51 19.94
C ILE A 185 13.52 -15.08 21.06
N SER A 186 13.61 -13.79 21.37
CA SER A 186 14.46 -13.30 22.47
C SER A 186 14.00 -13.83 23.84
N ARG A 187 12.68 -13.94 24.05
CA ARG A 187 12.10 -14.59 25.25
C ARG A 187 12.44 -16.08 25.27
N LEU A 188 12.32 -16.75 24.13
CA LEU A 188 12.67 -18.17 23.98
C LEU A 188 14.16 -18.42 24.28
N GLU A 189 15.05 -17.60 23.72
CA GLU A 189 16.49 -17.68 23.96
C GLU A 189 16.81 -17.60 25.48
N ARG A 190 16.17 -16.67 26.18
CA ARG A 190 16.34 -16.51 27.63
C ARG A 190 15.91 -17.78 28.37
N VAL A 191 14.75 -18.35 28.04
CA VAL A 191 14.24 -19.59 28.65
C VAL A 191 15.16 -20.77 28.36
N ILE A 192 15.70 -20.90 27.16
CA ILE A 192 16.65 -21.94 26.78
C ILE A 192 17.94 -21.82 27.63
N LYS A 193 18.50 -20.61 27.72
CA LYS A 193 19.71 -20.35 28.54
C LYS A 193 19.48 -20.71 29.99
N GLU A 194 18.34 -20.33 30.56
CA GLU A 194 17.96 -20.68 31.93
C GLU A 194 17.86 -22.21 32.14
N ARG A 195 17.17 -22.90 31.22
CA ARG A 195 17.05 -24.38 31.28
C ARG A 195 18.39 -25.07 31.13
N MET A 196 19.24 -24.60 30.22
CA MET A 196 20.59 -25.15 30.04
C MET A 196 21.46 -24.98 31.28
N SER A 197 21.23 -23.94 32.08
CA SER A 197 22.00 -23.74 33.35
C SER A 197 21.47 -24.56 34.53
N THR A 198 20.20 -24.98 34.47
CA THR A 198 19.53 -25.69 35.60
C THR A 198 19.38 -27.18 35.39
N GLN A 199 19.43 -27.70 34.17
CA GLN A 199 19.27 -29.12 33.86
C GLN A 199 20.60 -29.88 33.83
N ASP A 200 20.56 -31.16 34.21
CA ASP A 200 21.75 -32.03 34.13
C ASP A 200 22.12 -32.23 32.62
N PRO A 201 23.38 -32.05 32.25
CA PRO A 201 23.83 -32.22 30.85
C PRO A 201 23.55 -33.60 30.24
N LYS A 202 23.33 -34.63 31.07
CA LYS A 202 23.04 -36.00 30.60
C LYS A 202 21.62 -36.19 30.08
N ASP A 203 20.67 -35.36 30.55
CA ASP A 203 19.24 -35.51 30.26
C ASP A 203 18.71 -34.42 29.30
N VAL A 204 19.59 -33.57 28.78
CA VAL A 204 19.23 -32.46 27.91
C VAL A 204 18.94 -32.95 26.50
N SER A 205 17.71 -32.72 26.03
CA SER A 205 17.31 -32.92 24.64
C SER A 205 16.87 -31.60 24.00
N PRO A 206 17.06 -31.38 22.67
CA PRO A 206 16.60 -30.16 21.99
C PRO A 206 15.10 -29.91 22.19
N THR A 207 14.28 -30.96 22.17
CA THR A 207 12.83 -30.88 22.38
C THR A 207 12.44 -30.49 23.79
N GLY A 208 13.24 -30.90 24.79
CA GLY A 208 13.04 -30.51 26.18
C GLY A 208 13.45 -29.08 26.51
N LEU A 209 14.45 -28.55 25.79
CA LEU A 209 14.91 -27.16 25.96
C LEU A 209 14.01 -26.14 25.28
N VAL A 210 13.53 -26.46 24.09
CA VAL A 210 12.74 -25.50 23.26
C VAL A 210 11.29 -25.48 23.73
N ASN A 211 10.81 -24.31 24.11
CA ASN A 211 9.41 -24.07 24.44
C ASN A 211 8.82 -23.06 23.45
N VAL A 212 7.88 -23.47 22.61
CA VAL A 212 7.28 -22.64 21.57
C VAL A 212 6.31 -21.57 22.12
N ARG A 213 5.85 -21.72 23.37
CA ARG A 213 4.84 -20.85 23.98
C ARG A 213 5.19 -19.37 23.97
N PRO A 214 6.43 -18.91 24.26
CA PRO A 214 6.77 -17.49 24.21
C PRO A 214 6.57 -16.85 22.84
N VAL A 215 6.86 -17.59 21.77
CA VAL A 215 6.67 -17.11 20.39
C VAL A 215 5.18 -17.06 20.04
N SER A 216 4.45 -18.14 20.32
CA SER A 216 3.00 -18.19 20.09
C SER A 216 2.25 -17.12 20.90
N SER A 217 2.68 -16.86 22.14
CA SER A 217 2.08 -15.82 22.99
C SER A 217 2.34 -14.43 22.44
N ALA A 218 3.55 -14.12 21.95
CA ALA A 218 3.87 -12.82 21.38
C ALA A 218 3.05 -12.54 20.11
N ILE A 219 2.84 -13.54 19.26
CA ILE A 219 2.01 -13.41 18.07
C ILE A 219 0.52 -13.25 18.43
N LYS A 220 0.02 -14.05 19.37
CA LYS A 220 -1.36 -13.93 19.86
C LYS A 220 -1.61 -12.58 20.52
N GLU A 221 -0.65 -12.06 21.29
CA GLU A 221 -0.71 -10.74 21.91
C GLU A 221 -0.84 -9.63 20.86
N PHE A 222 -0.08 -9.73 19.75
CA PHE A 222 -0.19 -8.78 18.66
C PHE A 222 -1.58 -8.77 18.03
N PHE A 223 -2.09 -9.92 17.61
CA PHE A 223 -3.41 -9.98 16.96
C PHE A 223 -4.57 -9.68 17.91
N GLY A 224 -4.43 -9.95 19.21
CA GLY A 224 -5.50 -9.75 20.18
C GLY A 224 -5.54 -8.38 20.85
N SER A 225 -4.40 -7.68 20.97
CA SER A 225 -4.31 -6.45 21.77
C SER A 225 -3.64 -5.26 21.06
N SER A 226 -3.10 -5.45 19.85
CA SER A 226 -2.50 -4.34 19.12
C SER A 226 -3.56 -3.37 18.59
N GLN A 227 -3.33 -2.07 18.74
CA GLN A 227 -4.20 -1.03 18.19
C GLN A 227 -4.32 -1.09 16.65
N LEU A 228 -3.32 -1.65 15.97
CA LEU A 228 -3.28 -1.77 14.51
C LEU A 228 -3.93 -3.06 14.01
N SER A 229 -4.13 -4.06 14.88
CA SER A 229 -4.91 -5.24 14.56
C SER A 229 -6.38 -4.95 14.91
N GLN A 230 -7.19 -4.71 13.90
CA GLN A 230 -8.57 -4.28 14.04
C GLN A 230 -9.51 -5.30 13.42
N PHE A 231 -10.74 -5.33 13.96
CA PHE A 231 -11.82 -6.11 13.38
C PHE A 231 -12.17 -5.54 12.01
N MET A 232 -12.11 -6.35 10.95
CA MET A 232 -12.27 -5.88 9.59
C MET A 232 -13.69 -5.36 9.34
N ASP A 233 -13.78 -4.18 8.75
CA ASP A 233 -15.04 -3.61 8.28
C ASP A 233 -15.48 -4.34 7.01
N GLN A 234 -16.58 -5.09 7.08
CA GLN A 234 -17.16 -5.90 6.01
C GLN A 234 -18.61 -5.49 5.70
N THR A 235 -18.99 -4.26 5.98
CA THR A 235 -20.33 -3.76 5.66
C THR A 235 -20.65 -3.92 4.19
N ASN A 236 -19.70 -3.56 3.33
CA ASN A 236 -19.78 -3.70 1.88
C ASN A 236 -18.37 -3.88 1.29
N PRO A 237 -18.23 -4.24 0.00
CA PRO A 237 -16.91 -4.47 -0.61
C PRO A 237 -15.96 -3.27 -0.56
N ILE A 238 -16.50 -2.04 -0.68
CA ILE A 238 -15.67 -0.83 -0.62
C ILE A 238 -15.16 -0.54 0.79
N ALA A 239 -15.95 -0.83 1.81
CA ALA A 239 -15.55 -0.71 3.21
C ALA A 239 -14.36 -1.64 3.53
N GLU A 240 -14.43 -2.87 3.07
CA GLU A 240 -13.36 -3.86 3.22
C GLU A 240 -12.09 -3.42 2.49
N LEU A 241 -12.21 -3.01 1.23
CA LEU A 241 -11.07 -2.56 0.43
C LEU A 241 -10.40 -1.33 1.04
N THR A 242 -11.19 -0.35 1.46
CA THR A 242 -10.69 0.87 2.09
C THR A 242 -10.01 0.59 3.43
N HIS A 243 -10.56 -0.31 4.24
CA HIS A 243 -9.95 -0.70 5.52
C HIS A 243 -8.57 -1.32 5.32
N LYS A 244 -8.39 -2.16 4.29
CA LYS A 244 -7.09 -2.76 3.94
C LYS A 244 -6.07 -1.74 3.43
N ARG A 245 -6.50 -0.60 2.89
CA ARG A 245 -5.66 0.48 2.36
C ARG A 245 -5.51 1.67 3.30
N LYS A 246 -5.95 1.54 4.55
CA LYS A 246 -5.89 2.61 5.55
C LYS A 246 -4.48 2.81 6.07
N LEU A 247 -4.06 4.06 6.18
CA LEU A 247 -2.79 4.50 6.74
C LEU A 247 -3.07 5.18 8.08
N SER A 248 -2.45 4.71 9.15
CA SER A 248 -2.58 5.28 10.49
C SER A 248 -1.26 5.88 10.95
N ALA A 249 -1.30 7.13 11.43
CA ALA A 249 -0.17 7.77 12.10
C ALA A 249 -0.07 7.36 13.59
N LEU A 250 -1.10 6.68 14.11
CA LEU A 250 -1.21 6.24 15.49
C LEU A 250 -0.64 4.83 15.68
N GLY A 251 -0.39 4.45 16.94
CA GLY A 251 0.01 3.10 17.29
C GLY A 251 1.45 2.98 17.76
N PRO A 252 1.96 1.77 17.93
CA PRO A 252 3.32 1.53 18.43
C PRO A 252 4.39 2.13 17.52
N GLY A 253 5.19 3.05 18.07
CA GLY A 253 6.21 3.82 17.33
C GLY A 253 5.64 4.88 16.40
N GLY A 254 4.35 5.20 16.49
CA GLY A 254 3.70 6.33 15.83
C GLY A 254 3.47 7.50 16.79
N LEU A 255 2.57 8.40 16.39
CA LEU A 255 2.18 9.57 17.17
C LEU A 255 1.16 9.20 18.25
N ASN A 256 1.15 9.99 19.32
CA ASN A 256 0.04 9.99 20.26
C ASN A 256 -0.98 11.05 19.82
N ARG A 257 -2.28 10.72 19.87
CA ARG A 257 -3.39 11.60 19.45
C ARG A 257 -3.32 12.98 20.11
N GLU A 258 -3.02 13.03 21.41
CA GLU A 258 -2.95 14.26 22.19
C GLU A 258 -1.76 15.15 21.82
N ARG A 259 -0.70 14.57 21.28
CA ARG A 259 0.53 15.27 20.91
C ARG A 259 0.61 15.60 19.42
N ALA A 260 -0.38 15.18 18.64
CA ALA A 260 -0.44 15.46 17.21
C ALA A 260 -0.78 16.95 16.98
N THR A 261 0.16 17.69 16.42
CA THR A 261 -0.01 19.10 16.02
C THR A 261 -0.84 19.23 14.75
N PHE A 262 -1.21 20.45 14.38
CA PHE A 262 -1.92 20.70 13.13
C PHE A 262 -1.05 20.35 11.91
N GLU A 263 0.24 20.59 11.96
CA GLU A 263 1.18 20.33 10.86
C GLU A 263 1.15 18.87 10.38
N VAL A 264 1.13 17.91 11.33
CA VAL A 264 1.07 16.47 10.96
C VAL A 264 -0.27 16.02 10.42
N ARG A 265 -1.32 16.84 10.58
CA ARG A 265 -2.68 16.61 10.07
C ARG A 265 -2.95 17.26 8.73
N ASP A 266 -2.07 18.19 8.33
CA ASP A 266 -2.18 18.93 7.08
C ASP A 266 -1.81 18.07 5.87
N VAL A 267 -2.24 18.54 4.70
CA VAL A 267 -1.89 17.92 3.41
C VAL A 267 -0.61 18.55 2.90
N HIS A 268 0.43 17.74 2.81
CA HIS A 268 1.72 18.14 2.24
C HIS A 268 1.72 17.92 0.72
N TYR A 269 2.48 18.69 -0.07
CA TYR A 269 2.51 18.52 -1.53
C TYR A 269 2.93 17.11 -1.97
N THR A 270 3.78 16.43 -1.18
CA THR A 270 4.20 15.04 -1.45
C THR A 270 3.09 14.01 -1.29
N HIS A 271 1.92 14.40 -0.77
CA HIS A 271 0.74 13.53 -0.70
C HIS A 271 0.13 13.29 -2.08
N TYR A 272 0.47 14.12 -3.08
CA TYR A 272 -0.03 13.96 -4.44
C TYR A 272 0.24 12.56 -4.98
N GLY A 273 -0.81 11.88 -5.41
CA GLY A 273 -0.73 10.52 -5.94
C GLY A 273 -0.35 9.43 -4.92
N ARG A 274 -0.16 9.75 -3.63
CA ARG A 274 0.25 8.84 -2.55
C ARG A 274 -0.79 8.69 -1.46
N MET A 275 -1.23 9.78 -0.90
CA MET A 275 -2.26 9.81 0.14
C MET A 275 -3.44 10.66 -0.33
N CYS A 276 -4.65 10.15 -0.16
CA CYS A 276 -5.85 10.90 -0.50
C CYS A 276 -6.00 12.12 0.42
N PRO A 277 -6.17 13.33 -0.13
CA PRO A 277 -6.35 14.53 0.67
C PRO A 277 -7.77 14.68 1.23
N ILE A 278 -8.72 13.88 0.77
CA ILE A 278 -10.15 14.01 1.07
C ILE A 278 -10.60 12.94 2.06
N GLU A 279 -10.23 11.69 1.86
CA GLU A 279 -10.71 10.58 2.69
C GLU A 279 -9.96 10.52 4.02
N THR A 280 -10.57 11.09 5.06
CA THR A 280 -10.10 11.07 6.45
C THR A 280 -11.31 11.05 7.39
N PRO A 281 -11.21 10.53 8.62
CA PRO A 281 -12.28 10.62 9.59
C PRO A 281 -12.56 12.08 9.96
N GLU A 282 -13.82 12.34 10.35
CA GLU A 282 -14.22 13.59 10.97
C GLU A 282 -13.92 13.54 12.48
N GLY A 283 -13.53 14.65 13.08
CA GLY A 283 -13.29 14.77 14.52
C GLY A 283 -11.84 14.58 14.94
N GLN A 284 -11.60 13.94 16.08
CA GLN A 284 -10.29 13.89 16.74
C GLN A 284 -9.18 13.23 15.91
N ASN A 285 -9.52 12.33 15.01
CA ASN A 285 -8.55 11.58 14.20
C ASN A 285 -8.34 12.19 12.80
N ILE A 286 -8.87 13.38 12.54
CA ILE A 286 -8.69 14.06 11.24
C ILE A 286 -7.21 14.20 10.90
N GLY A 287 -6.83 13.84 9.67
CA GLY A 287 -5.46 13.90 9.18
C GLY A 287 -4.50 12.84 9.75
N LEU A 288 -4.87 12.14 10.85
CA LEU A 288 -4.04 11.08 11.45
C LEU A 288 -4.33 9.70 10.87
N ILE A 289 -5.53 9.53 10.35
CA ILE A 289 -5.94 8.32 9.64
C ILE A 289 -6.29 8.74 8.23
N THR A 290 -5.54 8.24 7.27
CA THR A 290 -5.67 8.57 5.85
C THR A 290 -5.81 7.29 5.02
N SER A 291 -6.07 7.43 3.74
CA SER A 291 -6.16 6.31 2.81
C SER A 291 -5.13 6.44 1.69
N LEU A 292 -4.60 5.30 1.28
CA LEU A 292 -3.68 5.21 0.16
C LEU A 292 -4.41 5.60 -1.14
N SER A 293 -3.79 6.42 -1.99
CA SER A 293 -4.34 6.81 -3.29
C SER A 293 -4.49 5.60 -4.22
N ALA A 294 -5.40 5.71 -5.20
CA ALA A 294 -5.82 4.58 -6.04
C ALA A 294 -4.65 3.87 -6.76
N TYR A 295 -3.69 4.63 -7.29
CA TYR A 295 -2.54 4.09 -8.03
C TYR A 295 -1.26 3.98 -7.20
N ALA A 296 -1.32 4.36 -5.92
CA ALA A 296 -0.17 4.29 -5.03
C ALA A 296 0.10 2.87 -4.54
N LYS A 297 1.37 2.58 -4.32
CA LYS A 297 1.82 1.35 -3.67
C LYS A 297 2.93 1.65 -2.67
N VAL A 298 3.17 0.73 -1.77
CA VAL A 298 4.25 0.81 -0.78
C VAL A 298 5.40 -0.06 -1.26
N ASN A 299 6.61 0.50 -1.29
CA ASN A 299 7.81 -0.26 -1.67
C ASN A 299 8.34 -1.12 -0.51
N GLU A 300 9.38 -1.93 -0.75
CA GLU A 300 9.97 -2.83 0.26
C GLU A 300 10.57 -2.09 1.46
N TYR A 301 10.96 -0.81 1.29
CA TYR A 301 11.46 0.04 2.39
C TYR A 301 10.35 0.71 3.18
N GLY A 302 9.11 0.63 2.72
CA GLY A 302 7.95 1.23 3.33
C GLY A 302 7.63 2.65 2.82
N PHE A 303 8.31 3.15 1.79
CA PHE A 303 7.96 4.43 1.18
C PHE A 303 6.83 4.27 0.18
N ILE A 304 5.95 5.26 0.13
CA ILE A 304 4.83 5.26 -0.80
C ILE A 304 5.31 5.78 -2.14
N GLU A 305 5.05 5.02 -3.18
CA GLU A 305 5.38 5.34 -4.58
C GLU A 305 4.10 5.63 -5.35
N SER A 306 4.19 6.57 -6.28
CA SER A 306 3.13 6.92 -7.22
C SER A 306 3.54 6.58 -8.66
N ALA A 307 2.57 6.27 -9.49
CA ALA A 307 2.76 5.85 -10.88
C ALA A 307 2.79 7.05 -11.83
N TYR A 308 3.75 7.09 -12.74
CA TYR A 308 3.89 8.13 -13.76
C TYR A 308 4.28 7.53 -15.10
N ARG A 309 3.78 8.10 -16.19
CA ARG A 309 4.19 7.73 -17.55
C ARG A 309 5.42 8.53 -17.96
N ARG A 310 6.43 7.85 -18.46
CA ARG A 310 7.67 8.48 -18.91
C ARG A 310 7.49 9.20 -20.23
N VAL A 311 8.10 10.38 -20.35
CA VAL A 311 8.23 11.12 -21.61
C VAL A 311 9.60 10.81 -22.21
N ASP A 312 9.63 10.42 -23.46
CA ASP A 312 10.86 10.27 -24.21
C ASP A 312 11.37 11.64 -24.66
N LYS A 313 12.50 12.09 -24.14
CA LYS A 313 13.07 13.42 -24.43
C LYS A 313 13.56 13.58 -25.87
N GLU A 314 13.93 12.48 -26.55
CA GLU A 314 14.41 12.54 -27.93
C GLU A 314 13.25 12.76 -28.90
N THR A 315 12.14 12.09 -28.68
CA THR A 315 10.97 12.15 -29.58
C THR A 315 9.88 13.08 -29.09
N GLY A 316 9.92 13.52 -27.83
CA GLY A 316 8.87 14.29 -27.15
C GLY A 316 7.56 13.53 -26.99
N LYS A 317 7.62 12.19 -27.02
CA LYS A 317 6.45 11.31 -26.97
C LYS A 317 6.23 10.79 -25.56
N VAL A 318 4.97 10.80 -25.12
CA VAL A 318 4.54 10.12 -23.89
C VAL A 318 4.51 8.62 -24.17
N THR A 319 5.28 7.86 -23.42
CA THR A 319 5.37 6.39 -23.56
C THR A 319 4.33 5.67 -22.70
N ASP A 320 4.07 4.41 -23.00
CA ASP A 320 3.25 3.53 -22.16
C ASP A 320 4.03 2.92 -20.98
N ILE A 321 5.30 3.30 -20.84
CA ILE A 321 6.14 2.84 -19.73
C ILE A 321 5.72 3.60 -18.47
N VAL A 322 5.32 2.86 -17.45
CA VAL A 322 4.92 3.40 -16.16
C VAL A 322 6.03 3.13 -15.15
N ASP A 323 6.59 4.21 -14.61
CA ASP A 323 7.56 4.16 -13.52
C ASP A 323 6.88 4.51 -12.21
N TYR A 324 7.33 3.89 -11.13
CA TYR A 324 6.87 4.21 -9.78
C TYR A 324 7.97 5.01 -9.08
N LEU A 325 7.63 6.24 -8.70
CA LEU A 325 8.55 7.17 -8.07
C LEU A 325 8.20 7.40 -6.60
N THR A 326 9.23 7.43 -5.76
CA THR A 326 9.10 7.92 -4.38
C THR A 326 9.02 9.44 -4.38
N ALA A 327 8.63 10.04 -3.24
CA ALA A 327 8.51 11.49 -3.14
C ALA A 327 9.85 12.22 -3.40
N ASP A 328 10.95 11.65 -2.93
CA ASP A 328 12.28 12.24 -3.15
C ASP A 328 12.71 12.18 -4.63
N GLU A 329 12.38 11.10 -5.32
CA GLU A 329 12.67 10.95 -6.74
C GLU A 329 11.84 11.91 -7.57
N GLU A 330 10.57 12.08 -7.19
CA GLU A 330 9.65 13.00 -7.85
C GLU A 330 10.11 14.45 -7.79
N ASP A 331 10.70 14.88 -6.69
CA ASP A 331 11.21 16.25 -6.50
C ASP A 331 12.26 16.68 -7.53
N ALA A 332 12.92 15.71 -8.16
CA ALA A 332 13.93 15.96 -9.19
C ALA A 332 13.32 16.16 -10.59
N PHE A 333 12.05 15.83 -10.81
CA PHE A 333 11.42 15.78 -12.13
C PHE A 333 10.30 16.81 -12.30
N VAL A 334 10.04 17.14 -13.57
CA VAL A 334 8.92 17.97 -13.98
C VAL A 334 7.80 17.06 -14.50
N ILE A 335 6.63 17.15 -13.89
CA ILE A 335 5.51 16.25 -14.17
C ILE A 335 4.33 17.02 -14.73
N ALA A 336 3.89 16.63 -15.94
CA ALA A 336 2.71 17.20 -16.58
C ALA A 336 1.42 16.54 -16.07
N GLN A 337 0.32 17.29 -16.18
CA GLN A 337 -1.00 16.77 -15.83
C GLN A 337 -1.50 15.77 -16.86
N ALA A 338 -2.31 14.80 -16.42
CA ALA A 338 -2.89 13.78 -17.30
C ALA A 338 -3.86 14.33 -18.36
N ASN A 339 -4.42 15.52 -18.14
CA ASN A 339 -5.41 16.13 -19.01
C ASN A 339 -4.82 16.93 -20.19
N GLU A 340 -3.50 17.05 -20.25
CA GLU A 340 -2.85 17.77 -21.35
C GLU A 340 -3.16 17.10 -22.70
N PRO A 341 -3.56 17.90 -23.72
CA PRO A 341 -3.91 17.35 -25.01
C PRO A 341 -2.68 16.79 -25.72
N LEU A 342 -2.81 15.56 -26.19
CA LEU A 342 -1.81 14.84 -26.96
C LEU A 342 -2.29 14.68 -28.41
N ASP A 343 -1.35 14.61 -29.35
CA ASP A 343 -1.64 14.25 -30.73
C ASP A 343 -1.83 12.72 -30.90
N GLU A 344 -2.14 12.27 -32.11
CA GLU A 344 -2.31 10.83 -32.43
C GLU A 344 -1.02 10.03 -32.21
N GLU A 345 0.13 10.69 -32.21
CA GLU A 345 1.44 10.06 -31.97
C GLU A 345 1.83 10.06 -30.47
N GLY A 346 1.02 10.70 -29.62
CA GLY A 346 1.27 10.81 -28.18
C GLY A 346 2.22 11.94 -27.79
N ARG A 347 2.35 13.01 -28.59
CA ARG A 347 3.14 14.20 -28.27
C ARG A 347 2.24 15.33 -27.79
N PHE A 348 2.79 16.21 -26.96
CA PHE A 348 2.06 17.39 -26.51
C PHE A 348 1.73 18.34 -27.67
N LEU A 349 0.46 18.71 -27.80
CA LEU A 349 -0.01 19.67 -28.79
C LEU A 349 0.44 21.09 -28.43
N ASN A 350 0.37 21.44 -27.14
CA ASN A 350 0.73 22.77 -26.66
C ASN A 350 2.25 22.94 -26.59
N ALA A 351 2.76 24.14 -26.92
CA ALA A 351 4.17 24.46 -26.75
C ALA A 351 4.57 24.65 -25.28
N ARG A 352 3.62 25.09 -24.44
CA ARG A 352 3.74 25.17 -22.99
C ARG A 352 2.71 24.23 -22.36
N VAL A 353 3.13 23.48 -21.39
CA VAL A 353 2.39 22.40 -20.74
C VAL A 353 2.23 22.74 -19.27
N ALA A 354 1.01 22.60 -18.75
CA ALA A 354 0.78 22.74 -17.32
C ALA A 354 1.43 21.57 -16.57
N CYS A 355 2.34 21.90 -15.69
CA CYS A 355 3.14 20.93 -14.96
C CYS A 355 3.36 21.37 -13.50
N ARG A 356 3.81 20.43 -12.69
CA ARG A 356 4.24 20.69 -11.32
C ARG A 356 5.71 20.33 -11.16
N ARG A 357 6.38 21.09 -10.34
CA ARG A 357 7.74 20.84 -9.89
C ARG A 357 7.79 21.09 -8.40
N ARG A 358 7.92 20.04 -7.60
CA ARG A 358 7.73 20.08 -6.14
C ARG A 358 6.35 20.62 -5.76
N ASP A 359 6.28 21.74 -5.03
CA ASP A 359 5.08 22.44 -4.59
C ASP A 359 4.56 23.49 -5.59
N GLU A 360 5.36 23.83 -6.61
CA GLU A 360 5.00 24.86 -7.60
C GLU A 360 4.25 24.26 -8.79
N ILE A 361 3.14 24.91 -9.17
CA ILE A 361 2.40 24.64 -10.40
C ILE A 361 2.76 25.72 -11.40
N THR A 362 3.36 25.34 -12.51
CA THR A 362 3.88 26.25 -13.54
C THR A 362 3.56 25.73 -14.93
N GLU A 363 3.72 26.61 -15.94
CA GLU A 363 3.71 26.19 -17.34
C GLU A 363 5.13 26.23 -17.89
N LEU A 364 5.63 25.09 -18.31
CA LEU A 364 6.97 24.95 -18.88
C LEU A 364 6.91 24.51 -20.35
N PRO A 365 8.00 24.74 -21.11
CA PRO A 365 8.13 24.18 -22.45
C PRO A 365 8.03 22.66 -22.42
N LYS A 366 7.41 22.07 -23.46
CA LYS A 366 7.20 20.62 -23.55
C LYS A 366 8.49 19.77 -23.52
N GLU A 367 9.62 20.37 -23.88
CA GLU A 367 10.94 19.74 -23.89
C GLU A 367 11.50 19.50 -22.46
N GLU A 368 11.00 20.24 -21.48
CA GLU A 368 11.43 20.12 -20.08
C GLU A 368 10.64 19.09 -19.30
N ILE A 369 9.56 18.53 -19.87
CA ILE A 369 8.69 17.57 -19.19
C ILE A 369 9.37 16.19 -19.13
N ASP A 370 9.46 15.62 -17.95
CA ASP A 370 10.05 14.30 -17.71
C ASP A 370 9.00 13.19 -17.64
N TYR A 371 7.87 13.48 -16.98
CA TYR A 371 6.80 12.51 -16.73
C TYR A 371 5.43 13.14 -16.92
N VAL A 372 4.42 12.30 -17.07
CA VAL A 372 3.01 12.66 -17.13
C VAL A 372 2.22 11.82 -16.14
N ASP A 373 1.26 12.41 -15.46
CA ASP A 373 0.34 11.67 -14.60
C ASP A 373 -0.39 10.57 -15.39
N VAL A 374 -0.62 9.43 -14.77
CA VAL A 374 -1.33 8.31 -15.41
C VAL A 374 -2.80 8.64 -15.60
N SER A 375 -3.44 9.24 -14.61
CA SER A 375 -4.86 9.58 -14.61
C SER A 375 -5.14 10.66 -13.55
N PRO A 376 -6.14 11.52 -13.74
CA PRO A 376 -6.60 12.45 -12.71
C PRO A 376 -7.08 11.74 -11.42
N LYS A 377 -7.55 10.50 -11.53
CA LYS A 377 -7.97 9.67 -10.39
C LYS A 377 -6.82 9.25 -9.47
N GLN A 378 -5.59 9.47 -9.90
CA GLN A 378 -4.37 9.20 -9.14
C GLN A 378 -4.31 9.98 -7.82
N LEU A 379 -4.88 11.19 -7.79
CA LEU A 379 -4.85 12.07 -6.64
C LEU A 379 -5.62 11.52 -5.44
N VAL A 380 -6.71 10.79 -5.67
CA VAL A 380 -7.70 10.41 -4.68
C VAL A 380 -7.67 8.91 -4.35
N SER A 381 -8.26 8.56 -3.20
CA SER A 381 -8.45 7.16 -2.82
C SER A 381 -9.52 6.47 -3.66
N VAL A 382 -9.62 5.16 -3.52
CA VAL A 382 -10.60 4.35 -4.26
C VAL A 382 -12.03 4.79 -3.95
N ALA A 383 -12.38 5.02 -2.68
CA ALA A 383 -13.72 5.45 -2.29
C ALA A 383 -14.05 6.85 -2.82
N THR A 384 -13.12 7.78 -2.73
CA THR A 384 -13.30 9.14 -3.25
C THR A 384 -13.42 9.16 -4.78
N ALA A 385 -12.70 8.28 -5.47
CA ALA A 385 -12.75 8.18 -6.92
C ALA A 385 -14.09 7.63 -7.46
N LEU A 386 -14.94 7.09 -6.61
CA LEU A 386 -16.32 6.71 -6.95
C LEU A 386 -17.31 7.87 -7.00
N ILE A 387 -16.93 9.05 -6.49
CA ILE A 387 -17.82 10.23 -6.48
C ILE A 387 -17.85 10.84 -7.88
N PRO A 388 -18.99 10.82 -8.57
CA PRO A 388 -19.10 11.46 -9.88
C PRO A 388 -19.08 12.98 -9.71
N PHE A 389 -18.48 13.68 -10.68
CA PHE A 389 -18.31 15.15 -10.71
C PHE A 389 -17.64 15.69 -9.43
N LEU A 390 -16.64 14.99 -8.94
CA LEU A 390 -15.91 15.34 -7.72
C LEU A 390 -15.34 16.77 -7.78
N GLU A 391 -14.89 17.21 -8.95
CA GLU A 391 -14.35 18.55 -9.23
C GLU A 391 -15.35 19.67 -8.96
N ASN A 392 -16.63 19.38 -8.98
CA ASN A 392 -17.72 20.34 -8.72
C ASN A 392 -18.23 20.28 -7.27
N CYS A 393 -17.64 19.42 -6.45
CA CYS A 393 -18.05 19.21 -5.06
C CYS A 393 -17.08 19.91 -4.10
N ASP A 394 -17.62 20.53 -3.06
CA ASP A 394 -16.80 21.04 -1.97
C ASP A 394 -16.08 19.89 -1.24
N THR A 395 -14.83 20.12 -0.84
CA THR A 395 -14.00 19.12 -0.17
C THR A 395 -14.66 18.55 1.09
N ASN A 396 -15.32 19.38 1.89
CA ASN A 396 -16.01 18.94 3.10
C ASN A 396 -17.13 17.92 2.79
N ARG A 397 -17.91 18.19 1.72
CA ARG A 397 -18.99 17.27 1.30
C ARG A 397 -18.45 16.03 0.59
N ALA A 398 -17.36 16.14 -0.14
CA ALA A 398 -16.66 14.99 -0.72
C ALA A 398 -16.13 14.05 0.37
N LEU A 399 -15.57 14.59 1.45
CA LEU A 399 -15.12 13.82 2.62
C LEU A 399 -16.30 13.06 3.26
N MET A 400 -17.40 13.75 3.51
CA MET A 400 -18.61 13.12 4.08
C MET A 400 -19.14 12.02 3.14
N GLY A 401 -19.23 12.29 1.83
CA GLY A 401 -19.70 11.34 0.83
C GLY A 401 -18.81 10.10 0.74
N SER A 402 -17.50 10.28 0.73
CA SER A 402 -16.53 9.18 0.74
C SER A 402 -16.67 8.30 1.98
N ASN A 403 -16.85 8.91 3.16
CA ASN A 403 -17.07 8.19 4.41
C ASN A 403 -18.42 7.47 4.42
N MET A 404 -19.49 8.08 3.89
CA MET A 404 -20.83 7.47 3.84
C MET A 404 -20.92 6.29 2.87
N GLN A 405 -20.19 6.27 1.76
CA GLN A 405 -20.13 5.10 0.86
C GLN A 405 -19.70 3.83 1.59
N ARG A 406 -18.80 3.93 2.55
CA ARG A 406 -18.33 2.78 3.36
C ARG A 406 -19.40 2.24 4.32
N GLN A 407 -20.43 3.02 4.62
CA GLN A 407 -21.53 2.65 5.53
C GLN A 407 -22.74 2.08 4.79
N ALA A 408 -22.71 2.05 3.45
CA ALA A 408 -23.81 1.55 2.64
C ALA A 408 -24.06 0.07 2.91
N VAL A 409 -25.30 -0.28 3.25
CA VAL A 409 -25.71 -1.67 3.49
C VAL A 409 -26.01 -2.37 2.17
N PRO A 410 -25.56 -3.62 1.94
CA PRO A 410 -25.92 -4.40 0.77
C PRO A 410 -27.43 -4.60 0.71
N LEU A 411 -28.03 -4.21 -0.42
CA LEU A 411 -29.46 -4.36 -0.64
C LEU A 411 -29.78 -5.73 -1.25
N LEU A 412 -31.02 -6.18 -1.05
CA LEU A 412 -31.52 -7.42 -1.65
C LEU A 412 -31.48 -7.37 -3.19
N LYS A 413 -31.81 -6.21 -3.75
CA LYS A 413 -31.76 -5.94 -5.19
C LYS A 413 -31.00 -4.64 -5.43
N PRO A 414 -29.66 -4.69 -5.51
CA PRO A 414 -28.88 -3.51 -5.84
C PRO A 414 -29.08 -3.14 -7.31
N GLU A 415 -28.70 -1.94 -7.71
CA GLU A 415 -28.78 -1.43 -9.06
C GLU A 415 -27.50 -0.70 -9.44
N THR A 416 -26.98 -0.93 -10.63
CA THR A 416 -25.81 -0.22 -11.14
C THR A 416 -26.09 1.28 -11.24
N PRO A 417 -25.12 2.14 -10.86
CA PRO A 417 -25.29 3.59 -10.97
C PRO A 417 -25.42 4.00 -12.45
N ILE A 418 -26.41 4.83 -12.76
CA ILE A 418 -26.61 5.36 -14.12
C ILE A 418 -25.43 6.27 -14.50
N VAL A 419 -24.94 7.07 -13.52
CA VAL A 419 -23.76 7.91 -13.68
C VAL A 419 -22.66 7.36 -12.79
N GLY A 420 -21.60 6.87 -13.41
CA GLY A 420 -20.44 6.30 -12.73
C GLY A 420 -19.15 6.97 -13.15
N THR A 421 -18.07 6.62 -12.49
CA THR A 421 -16.71 7.13 -12.76
C THR A 421 -15.87 6.18 -13.61
N GLY A 422 -16.38 4.98 -13.90
CA GLY A 422 -15.73 3.95 -14.71
C GLY A 422 -14.72 3.08 -13.94
N ILE A 423 -14.66 3.18 -12.61
CA ILE A 423 -13.83 2.31 -11.78
C ILE A 423 -14.64 1.25 -11.02
N GLU A 424 -15.95 1.28 -11.11
CA GLU A 424 -16.89 0.43 -10.38
C GLU A 424 -16.63 -1.07 -10.68
N ALA A 425 -16.48 -1.42 -11.95
CA ALA A 425 -16.18 -2.78 -12.37
C ALA A 425 -14.81 -3.26 -11.86
N LYS A 426 -13.81 -2.38 -11.93
CA LYS A 426 -12.46 -2.68 -11.44
C LYS A 426 -12.45 -2.92 -9.93
N ILE A 427 -13.18 -2.10 -9.16
CA ILE A 427 -13.30 -2.25 -7.71
C ILE A 427 -14.02 -3.55 -7.35
N ALA A 428 -15.13 -3.87 -8.02
CA ALA A 428 -15.85 -5.11 -7.80
C ALA A 428 -14.96 -6.33 -8.07
N TYR A 429 -14.20 -6.29 -9.15
CA TYR A 429 -13.25 -7.36 -9.50
C TYR A 429 -12.13 -7.51 -8.46
N ASP A 430 -11.47 -6.41 -8.09
CA ASP A 430 -10.31 -6.41 -7.18
C ASP A 430 -10.70 -6.67 -5.72
N SER A 431 -11.95 -6.39 -5.32
CA SER A 431 -12.45 -6.69 -3.97
C SER A 431 -12.58 -8.18 -3.67
N GLY A 432 -12.63 -9.01 -4.72
CA GLY A 432 -12.73 -10.47 -4.60
C GLY A 432 -14.10 -10.97 -4.13
N VAL A 433 -15.15 -10.14 -4.20
CA VAL A 433 -16.53 -10.55 -3.86
C VAL A 433 -17.22 -11.28 -4.99
N LEU A 434 -16.74 -11.08 -6.23
CA LEU A 434 -17.23 -11.74 -7.43
C LEU A 434 -16.65 -13.15 -7.55
N VAL A 435 -17.43 -14.05 -8.16
CA VAL A 435 -16.92 -15.35 -8.58
C VAL A 435 -16.48 -15.27 -10.04
N ILE A 436 -15.21 -15.55 -10.28
CA ILE A 436 -14.54 -15.33 -11.57
C ILE A 436 -14.10 -16.69 -12.15
N ALA A 437 -14.28 -16.87 -13.45
CA ALA A 437 -13.81 -18.05 -14.17
C ALA A 437 -12.27 -18.12 -14.15
N LYS A 438 -11.71 -19.21 -13.64
CA LYS A 438 -10.27 -19.43 -13.58
C LYS A 438 -9.67 -19.80 -14.93
N GLU A 439 -10.42 -20.52 -15.74
CA GLU A 439 -10.05 -20.91 -17.11
C GLU A 439 -11.25 -20.76 -18.05
N ALA A 440 -11.00 -20.78 -19.35
CA ALA A 440 -12.04 -20.73 -20.36
C ALA A 440 -12.81 -22.07 -20.40
N GLY A 441 -14.09 -22.01 -20.71
CA GLY A 441 -14.90 -23.23 -20.74
C GLY A 441 -16.37 -22.98 -21.09
N THR A 442 -17.18 -24.00 -20.90
CA THR A 442 -18.64 -23.91 -21.09
C THR A 442 -19.36 -24.23 -19.79
N VAL A 443 -20.33 -23.42 -19.44
CA VAL A 443 -21.13 -23.58 -18.21
C VAL A 443 -22.04 -24.80 -18.39
N LYS A 444 -21.79 -25.84 -17.61
CA LYS A 444 -22.51 -27.11 -17.66
C LYS A 444 -23.77 -27.10 -16.80
N TYR A 445 -23.68 -26.51 -15.63
CA TYR A 445 -24.77 -26.50 -14.65
C TYR A 445 -24.72 -25.26 -13.81
N VAL A 446 -25.87 -24.69 -13.51
CA VAL A 446 -26.03 -23.51 -12.65
C VAL A 446 -27.14 -23.77 -11.65
N SER A 447 -26.83 -23.55 -10.39
CA SER A 447 -27.82 -23.54 -9.31
C SER A 447 -27.61 -22.31 -8.40
N GLY A 448 -28.51 -22.12 -7.45
CA GLY A 448 -28.35 -21.06 -6.46
C GLY A 448 -27.12 -21.23 -5.55
N SER A 449 -26.57 -22.44 -5.42
CA SER A 449 -25.44 -22.77 -4.52
C SER A 449 -24.14 -23.08 -5.23
N GLU A 450 -24.19 -23.49 -6.49
CA GLU A 450 -22.99 -23.90 -7.24
C GLU A 450 -23.12 -23.65 -8.74
N ILE A 451 -21.97 -23.43 -9.38
CA ILE A 451 -21.81 -23.32 -10.83
C ILE A 451 -20.75 -24.33 -11.24
N ILE A 452 -21.05 -25.17 -12.23
CA ILE A 452 -20.11 -26.14 -12.79
C ILE A 452 -19.75 -25.69 -14.22
N VAL A 453 -18.45 -25.48 -14.43
CA VAL A 453 -17.88 -25.11 -15.72
C VAL A 453 -17.01 -26.27 -16.23
N THR A 454 -17.27 -26.76 -17.41
CA THR A 454 -16.39 -27.69 -18.11
C THR A 454 -15.30 -26.88 -18.78
N GLU A 455 -14.07 -26.97 -18.26
CA GLU A 455 -12.92 -26.21 -18.75
C GLU A 455 -12.39 -26.77 -20.07
N ASP A 456 -11.97 -25.89 -20.97
CA ASP A 456 -11.33 -26.27 -22.24
C ASP A 456 -9.83 -26.54 -21.98
N ASP A 457 -9.52 -27.70 -21.39
CA ASP A 457 -8.16 -28.12 -21.07
C ASP A 457 -7.42 -28.81 -22.23
N GLY A 458 -7.98 -28.78 -23.42
CA GLY A 458 -7.45 -29.43 -24.62
C GLY A 458 -7.66 -30.94 -24.67
N THR A 459 -8.34 -31.52 -23.66
CA THR A 459 -8.77 -32.93 -23.69
C THR A 459 -10.17 -33.04 -24.27
N ALA A 460 -10.50 -34.18 -24.90
CA ALA A 460 -11.79 -34.38 -25.56
C ALA A 460 -13.00 -34.35 -24.59
N LEU A 461 -12.77 -34.47 -23.29
CA LEU A 461 -13.81 -34.53 -22.26
C LEU A 461 -13.88 -33.28 -21.38
N GLY A 462 -12.83 -32.42 -21.40
CA GLY A 462 -12.69 -31.29 -20.46
C GLY A 462 -12.65 -31.73 -19.00
N SER A 463 -12.24 -30.85 -18.12
CA SER A 463 -12.35 -31.06 -16.66
C SER A 463 -13.48 -30.21 -16.09
N ASP A 464 -14.34 -30.81 -15.27
CA ASP A 464 -15.41 -30.09 -14.59
C ASP A 464 -14.86 -29.37 -13.34
N ARG A 465 -14.95 -28.04 -13.31
CA ARG A 465 -14.64 -27.26 -12.12
C ARG A 465 -15.91 -26.76 -11.45
N VAL A 466 -16.03 -27.02 -10.16
CA VAL A 466 -17.15 -26.57 -9.34
C VAL A 466 -16.80 -25.27 -8.63
N TYR A 467 -17.66 -24.26 -8.76
CA TYR A 467 -17.61 -23.00 -8.05
C TYR A 467 -18.76 -22.95 -7.05
N ASN A 468 -18.43 -23.07 -5.75
CA ASN A 468 -19.42 -22.97 -4.68
C ASN A 468 -19.72 -21.51 -4.36
N LEU A 469 -21.00 -21.15 -4.28
CA LEU A 469 -21.47 -19.80 -3.99
C LEU A 469 -21.75 -19.64 -2.50
N LYS A 470 -21.32 -18.51 -1.93
CA LYS A 470 -21.66 -18.13 -0.56
C LYS A 470 -23.12 -17.70 -0.50
N LYS A 471 -23.89 -18.33 0.34
CA LYS A 471 -25.34 -18.04 0.48
C LYS A 471 -25.65 -17.60 1.89
N PHE A 472 -26.19 -16.39 2.03
CA PHE A 472 -26.73 -15.83 3.27
C PHE A 472 -25.79 -15.99 4.49
N THR A 473 -24.50 -15.78 4.29
CA THR A 473 -23.52 -15.81 5.37
C THR A 473 -23.42 -14.45 6.05
N ARG A 474 -23.17 -14.47 7.35
CA ARG A 474 -23.03 -13.25 8.15
C ARG A 474 -21.67 -12.62 7.91
N SER A 475 -21.62 -11.30 7.66
CA SER A 475 -20.40 -10.51 7.73
C SER A 475 -20.07 -10.10 9.17
N ASN A 476 -18.90 -9.51 9.39
CA ASN A 476 -18.48 -9.04 10.71
C ASN A 476 -19.47 -8.02 11.32
N GLN A 477 -20.12 -7.20 10.49
CA GLN A 477 -21.10 -6.19 10.89
C GLN A 477 -22.55 -6.70 10.83
N GLY A 478 -22.75 -8.00 10.63
CA GLY A 478 -24.09 -8.58 10.56
C GLY A 478 -24.81 -8.37 9.24
N THR A 479 -24.17 -7.86 8.22
CA THR A 479 -24.72 -7.74 6.86
C THR A 479 -24.69 -9.08 6.14
N CYS A 480 -25.54 -9.24 5.12
CA CYS A 480 -25.70 -10.47 4.37
C CYS A 480 -24.66 -10.57 3.25
N LEU A 481 -23.85 -11.63 3.27
CA LEU A 481 -22.97 -12.00 2.17
C LEU A 481 -23.69 -13.08 1.35
N ASN A 482 -24.17 -12.70 0.18
CA ASN A 482 -24.90 -13.59 -0.72
C ASN A 482 -24.41 -13.43 -2.14
N GLN A 483 -24.12 -14.55 -2.82
CA GLN A 483 -23.67 -14.56 -4.21
C GLN A 483 -24.78 -15.07 -5.12
N HIS A 484 -24.94 -14.42 -6.26
CA HIS A 484 -25.95 -14.74 -7.26
C HIS A 484 -25.30 -15.07 -8.60
N PRO A 485 -25.62 -16.21 -9.25
CA PRO A 485 -25.12 -16.50 -10.57
C PRO A 485 -25.72 -15.53 -11.61
N ILE A 486 -24.88 -15.05 -12.53
CA ILE A 486 -25.28 -14.19 -13.66
C ILE A 486 -25.22 -14.93 -15.00
N VAL A 487 -24.59 -16.13 -15.02
CA VAL A 487 -24.44 -16.96 -16.21
C VAL A 487 -25.55 -17.99 -16.29
N SER A 488 -25.83 -18.44 -17.50
CA SER A 488 -26.81 -19.50 -17.79
C SER A 488 -26.13 -20.79 -18.27
N THR A 489 -26.83 -21.92 -18.15
CA THR A 489 -26.31 -23.20 -18.63
C THR A 489 -26.14 -23.17 -20.16
N GLY A 490 -24.94 -23.52 -20.62
CA GLY A 490 -24.56 -23.49 -22.03
C GLY A 490 -23.76 -22.25 -22.45
N ASP A 491 -23.61 -21.26 -21.58
CA ASP A 491 -22.81 -20.08 -21.88
C ASP A 491 -21.32 -20.42 -21.99
N LYS A 492 -20.63 -19.80 -22.93
CA LYS A 492 -19.19 -19.88 -23.08
C LYS A 492 -18.54 -18.76 -22.30
N VAL A 493 -17.64 -19.12 -21.41
CA VAL A 493 -16.91 -18.18 -20.55
C VAL A 493 -15.43 -18.23 -20.87
N LYS A 494 -14.78 -17.09 -20.78
CA LYS A 494 -13.33 -16.94 -20.91
C LYS A 494 -12.71 -16.85 -19.51
N LYS A 495 -11.41 -17.06 -19.45
CA LYS A 495 -10.64 -16.78 -18.24
C LYS A 495 -10.80 -15.31 -17.82
N GLY A 496 -11.24 -15.09 -16.59
CA GLY A 496 -11.48 -13.76 -16.06
C GLY A 496 -12.93 -13.26 -16.18
N ASP A 497 -13.81 -13.98 -16.88
CA ASP A 497 -15.24 -13.64 -16.96
C ASP A 497 -15.92 -13.86 -15.60
N ILE A 498 -16.91 -13.04 -15.30
CA ILE A 498 -17.65 -13.08 -14.04
C ILE A 498 -18.76 -14.13 -14.14
N LEU A 499 -18.79 -15.06 -13.19
CA LEU A 499 -19.77 -16.13 -13.09
C LEU A 499 -20.92 -15.80 -12.15
N ALA A 500 -20.61 -15.09 -11.06
CA ALA A 500 -21.60 -14.70 -10.07
C ALA A 500 -21.27 -13.36 -9.43
N ASP A 501 -22.31 -12.58 -9.19
CA ASP A 501 -22.26 -11.34 -8.42
C ASP A 501 -22.18 -11.62 -6.91
N GLY A 502 -21.58 -10.69 -6.16
CA GLY A 502 -21.48 -10.70 -4.72
C GLY A 502 -22.42 -9.68 -4.04
N PRO A 503 -22.23 -9.42 -2.75
CA PRO A 503 -22.98 -8.39 -2.04
C PRO A 503 -22.66 -7.01 -2.61
N ALA A 504 -23.68 -6.15 -2.74
CA ALA A 504 -23.56 -4.79 -3.28
C ALA A 504 -22.88 -4.73 -4.66
N THR A 505 -23.11 -5.73 -5.51
CA THR A 505 -22.68 -5.74 -6.91
C THR A 505 -23.86 -6.13 -7.82
N CYS A 506 -23.83 -5.64 -9.04
CA CYS A 506 -24.83 -5.94 -10.06
C CYS A 506 -24.12 -5.98 -11.43
N ASP A 507 -24.31 -7.05 -12.19
CA ASP A 507 -23.70 -7.26 -13.51
C ASP A 507 -22.15 -7.05 -13.51
N GLY A 508 -21.49 -7.45 -12.43
CA GLY A 508 -20.05 -7.32 -12.25
C GLY A 508 -19.55 -5.92 -11.89
N GLU A 509 -20.43 -4.97 -11.65
CA GLU A 509 -20.09 -3.62 -11.21
C GLU A 509 -20.51 -3.39 -9.76
N LEU A 510 -19.82 -2.48 -9.08
CA LEU A 510 -20.17 -2.08 -7.73
C LEU A 510 -21.50 -1.32 -7.72
N ALA A 511 -22.45 -1.79 -6.94
CA ALA A 511 -23.80 -1.24 -6.81
C ALA A 511 -24.14 -1.04 -5.33
N LEU A 512 -23.81 0.12 -4.77
CA LEU A 512 -23.98 0.42 -3.34
C LEU A 512 -25.42 0.76 -2.95
N GLY A 513 -26.33 0.93 -3.92
CA GLY A 513 -27.70 1.34 -3.66
C GLY A 513 -28.61 1.21 -4.87
N ARG A 514 -29.55 2.15 -5.01
CA ARG A 514 -30.55 2.22 -6.06
C ARG A 514 -30.58 3.60 -6.69
N ASN A 515 -30.95 3.68 -7.96
CA ASN A 515 -31.18 4.95 -8.65
C ASN A 515 -32.60 5.43 -8.31
N ILE A 516 -32.70 6.62 -7.69
CA ILE A 516 -33.96 7.15 -7.16
C ILE A 516 -34.20 8.54 -7.71
N LEU A 517 -35.48 8.82 -8.05
CA LEU A 517 -35.90 10.16 -8.44
C LEU A 517 -35.96 11.05 -7.18
N ILE A 518 -35.20 12.15 -7.19
CA ILE A 518 -35.10 13.11 -6.09
C ILE A 518 -35.69 14.44 -6.52
N GLY A 519 -36.55 15.02 -5.69
CA GLY A 519 -37.04 16.38 -5.82
C GLY A 519 -36.34 17.31 -4.81
N PHE A 520 -35.75 18.40 -5.29
CA PHE A 520 -35.13 19.43 -4.44
C PHE A 520 -36.12 20.56 -4.17
N MET A 521 -36.74 20.57 -3.01
CA MET A 521 -37.66 21.60 -2.59
C MET A 521 -37.78 21.63 -1.06
N THR A 522 -38.27 22.72 -0.53
CA THR A 522 -38.70 22.78 0.89
C THR A 522 -40.02 22.06 1.07
N TRP A 523 -40.15 21.27 2.13
CA TRP A 523 -41.41 20.53 2.42
C TRP A 523 -41.82 20.70 3.88
N GLU A 524 -42.60 21.73 4.16
CA GLU A 524 -43.22 21.99 5.45
C GLU A 524 -42.25 21.92 6.67
N GLY A 525 -40.98 22.14 6.46
CA GLY A 525 -39.91 22.04 7.46
C GLY A 525 -39.45 20.63 7.82
N TYR A 526 -40.08 19.57 7.29
CA TYR A 526 -39.68 18.17 7.58
C TYR A 526 -38.37 17.75 6.94
N ASN A 527 -37.84 18.51 6.00
CA ASN A 527 -36.54 18.30 5.36
C ASN A 527 -35.53 19.40 5.71
N TYR A 528 -35.61 19.92 6.95
CA TYR A 528 -34.67 20.92 7.45
C TYR A 528 -33.28 20.30 7.69
N GLU A 529 -32.24 21.01 7.28
CA GLU A 529 -30.81 20.56 7.29
C GLU A 529 -30.60 19.25 6.50
N ASP A 530 -30.14 18.21 7.16
CA ASP A 530 -29.83 16.90 6.55
C ASP A 530 -31.01 15.93 6.53
N ALA A 531 -32.20 16.38 6.92
CA ALA A 531 -33.41 15.57 6.93
C ALA A 531 -33.91 15.30 5.51
N ILE A 532 -34.32 14.07 5.25
CA ILE A 532 -34.80 13.59 3.94
C ILE A 532 -36.19 12.97 4.13
N LEU A 533 -37.12 13.34 3.25
CA LEU A 533 -38.43 12.69 3.16
C LEU A 533 -38.37 11.54 2.15
N LEU A 534 -38.91 10.39 2.53
CA LEU A 534 -38.98 9.22 1.70
C LEU A 534 -40.43 8.93 1.28
N SER A 535 -40.61 8.47 0.04
CA SER A 535 -41.92 8.03 -0.43
C SER A 535 -42.23 6.62 0.10
N GLU A 536 -43.46 6.37 0.50
CA GLU A 536 -43.96 5.06 0.91
C GLU A 536 -43.78 3.98 -0.20
N LYS A 537 -43.73 4.39 -1.47
CA LYS A 537 -43.47 3.49 -2.59
C LYS A 537 -42.14 2.75 -2.50
N LEU A 538 -41.16 3.32 -1.79
CA LEU A 538 -39.88 2.66 -1.58
C LEU A 538 -40.03 1.39 -0.75
N VAL A 539 -40.90 1.44 0.25
CA VAL A 539 -41.24 0.29 1.11
C VAL A 539 -42.13 -0.70 0.35
N GLN A 540 -43.15 -0.20 -0.35
CA GLN A 540 -44.08 -1.05 -1.11
C GLN A 540 -43.36 -1.88 -2.22
N ASN A 541 -42.33 -1.31 -2.82
CA ASN A 541 -41.60 -1.95 -3.92
C ASN A 541 -40.31 -2.66 -3.46
N ASP A 542 -40.07 -2.80 -2.15
CA ASP A 542 -38.87 -3.43 -1.58
C ASP A 542 -37.56 -2.86 -2.14
N LEU A 543 -37.49 -1.54 -2.37
CA LEU A 543 -36.32 -0.94 -3.04
C LEU A 543 -35.08 -0.86 -2.15
N PHE A 544 -35.27 -0.64 -0.86
CA PHE A 544 -34.18 -0.56 0.13
C PHE A 544 -34.18 -1.71 1.14
N THR A 545 -34.78 -2.82 0.79
CA THR A 545 -34.82 -3.99 1.66
C THR A 545 -33.42 -4.59 1.79
N SER A 546 -33.00 -4.81 3.02
CA SER A 546 -31.72 -5.43 3.38
C SER A 546 -31.93 -6.59 4.36
N ILE A 547 -30.98 -7.49 4.40
CA ILE A 547 -30.99 -8.63 5.31
C ILE A 547 -29.87 -8.43 6.33
N HIS A 548 -30.22 -8.49 7.60
CA HIS A 548 -29.29 -8.45 8.71
C HIS A 548 -29.33 -9.78 9.44
N ILE A 549 -28.15 -10.35 9.71
CA ILE A 549 -27.98 -11.66 10.33
C ILE A 549 -27.33 -11.45 11.69
N GLU A 550 -28.04 -11.80 12.75
CA GLU A 550 -27.52 -11.84 14.10
C GLU A 550 -27.21 -13.29 14.49
N GLU A 551 -26.07 -13.48 15.11
CA GLU A 551 -25.63 -14.79 15.61
C GLU A 551 -25.59 -14.73 17.14
N HIS A 552 -26.34 -15.62 17.76
CA HIS A 552 -26.35 -15.77 19.21
C HIS A 552 -25.76 -17.12 19.54
N GLU A 553 -24.65 -17.13 20.29
CA GLU A 553 -23.96 -18.34 20.71
C GLU A 553 -24.06 -18.46 22.23
N ILE A 554 -24.47 -19.62 22.70
CA ILE A 554 -24.56 -19.97 24.12
C ILE A 554 -23.78 -21.28 24.32
N GLU A 555 -22.94 -21.31 25.33
CA GLU A 555 -22.20 -22.50 25.75
C GLU A 555 -22.71 -22.96 27.10
N CYS A 556 -23.20 -24.20 27.18
CA CYS A 556 -23.56 -24.83 28.42
C CYS A 556 -22.31 -25.34 29.13
N ARG A 557 -22.08 -24.91 30.35
CA ARG A 557 -20.88 -25.20 31.13
C ARG A 557 -21.18 -26.20 32.24
N GLU A 558 -20.23 -27.09 32.49
CA GLU A 558 -20.24 -27.89 33.72
C GLU A 558 -19.99 -26.99 34.94
N THR A 559 -20.94 -26.89 35.85
CA THR A 559 -20.79 -26.12 37.07
C THR A 559 -20.76 -27.05 38.29
N ARG A 560 -20.26 -26.56 39.44
CA ARG A 560 -20.25 -27.32 40.70
C ARG A 560 -21.66 -27.62 41.24
N LEU A 561 -22.69 -26.94 40.76
CA LEU A 561 -24.09 -27.11 41.15
C LEU A 561 -24.88 -28.00 40.16
N GLY A 562 -24.25 -28.46 39.09
CA GLY A 562 -24.83 -29.24 38.02
C GLY A 562 -24.50 -28.64 36.67
N ASP A 563 -24.78 -29.36 35.61
CA ASP A 563 -24.57 -28.92 34.23
C ASP A 563 -25.63 -27.92 33.84
N GLU A 564 -25.22 -26.86 33.15
CA GLU A 564 -26.14 -25.94 32.50
C GLU A 564 -26.79 -26.63 31.30
N GLU A 565 -28.07 -26.40 31.08
CA GLU A 565 -28.82 -26.94 29.93
C GLU A 565 -29.66 -25.86 29.24
N ILE A 566 -29.88 -26.01 27.96
CA ILE A 566 -30.78 -25.14 27.19
C ILE A 566 -32.18 -25.70 27.35
N THR A 567 -33.07 -24.95 28.00
CA THR A 567 -34.45 -25.37 28.29
C THR A 567 -35.38 -24.18 28.34
N ARG A 568 -36.65 -24.41 28.04
CA ARG A 568 -37.73 -23.43 28.27
C ARG A 568 -38.18 -23.41 29.73
N ASP A 569 -37.96 -24.47 30.49
CA ASP A 569 -38.33 -24.56 31.90
C ASP A 569 -37.32 -23.80 32.77
N ILE A 570 -37.47 -22.46 32.81
CA ILE A 570 -36.60 -21.58 33.57
C ILE A 570 -37.32 -21.17 34.84
N PRO A 571 -36.84 -21.49 36.05
CA PRO A 571 -37.48 -21.13 37.29
C PRO A 571 -37.47 -19.61 37.50
N ASN A 572 -38.57 -19.09 38.02
CA ASN A 572 -38.80 -17.66 38.37
C ASN A 572 -38.82 -16.70 37.14
N VAL A 573 -39.11 -17.20 35.95
CA VAL A 573 -39.35 -16.39 34.75
C VAL A 573 -40.79 -16.53 34.31
N GLY A 574 -41.47 -15.42 34.04
CA GLY A 574 -42.86 -15.43 33.62
C GLY A 574 -43.06 -15.87 32.17
N ASP A 575 -44.21 -16.47 31.86
CA ASP A 575 -44.54 -16.99 30.51
C ASP A 575 -44.42 -15.95 29.39
N ASP A 576 -44.65 -14.68 29.70
CA ASP A 576 -44.49 -13.59 28.71
C ASP A 576 -43.06 -13.41 28.23
N ALA A 577 -42.07 -13.68 29.09
CA ALA A 577 -40.66 -13.61 28.72
C ALA A 577 -40.21 -14.86 27.94
N LEU A 578 -40.92 -15.98 28.09
CA LEU A 578 -40.62 -17.25 27.45
C LEU A 578 -41.43 -17.51 26.18
N LYS A 579 -42.33 -16.59 25.77
CA LYS A 579 -43.22 -16.77 24.62
C LYS A 579 -42.49 -16.98 23.28
N ASP A 580 -41.29 -16.40 23.15
CA ASP A 580 -40.46 -16.43 21.94
C ASP A 580 -39.50 -17.63 21.92
N LEU A 581 -39.54 -18.50 22.93
CA LEU A 581 -38.79 -19.75 22.99
C LEU A 581 -39.67 -20.91 22.52
N ASP A 582 -39.05 -21.87 21.82
CA ASP A 582 -39.67 -23.16 21.47
C ASP A 582 -39.67 -24.14 22.67
N GLU A 583 -40.07 -25.39 22.43
CA GLU A 583 -40.15 -26.40 23.48
C GLU A 583 -38.74 -26.83 23.98
N GLU A 584 -37.72 -26.69 23.15
CA GLU A 584 -36.34 -27.03 23.47
C GLU A 584 -35.58 -25.86 24.10
N GLY A 585 -36.22 -24.68 24.23
CA GLY A 585 -35.61 -23.49 24.82
C GLY A 585 -34.85 -22.61 23.83
N ASP A 586 -34.93 -22.93 22.54
CA ASP A 586 -34.34 -22.09 21.49
C ASP A 586 -35.33 -20.99 21.05
N ARG A 587 -34.79 -19.92 20.47
CA ARG A 587 -35.62 -18.81 19.99
C ARG A 587 -36.37 -19.22 18.74
N LYS A 588 -37.69 -19.02 18.74
CA LYS A 588 -38.50 -19.26 17.56
C LYS A 588 -38.03 -18.39 16.40
N SER A 589 -37.75 -19.00 15.28
CA SER A 589 -37.51 -18.26 14.06
C SER A 589 -38.78 -17.51 13.65
N VAL A 590 -38.71 -16.18 13.60
CA VAL A 590 -39.76 -15.36 12.99
C VAL A 590 -39.41 -15.25 11.52
N VAL A 591 -40.13 -16.00 10.70
CA VAL A 591 -40.08 -15.84 9.24
C VAL A 591 -41.08 -14.76 8.83
#